data_834cb42761233f83f429e5b3bbb741fb
#
_entry.id   834cb42761233f83f429e5b3bbb741fb
#
_cell.length_a   1.000
_cell.length_b   1.000
_cell.length_c   1.000
_cell.angle_alpha   90.00
_cell.angle_beta   90.00
_cell.angle_gamma   90.00
#
_symmetry.space_group_name_H-M   'P 1'
#
loop_
_entity.id
_entity.type
_entity.pdbx_description
1 polymer ?
#
loop_
_entity_poly.entity_id
_entity_poly.type
_entity_poly.pdbx_seq_one_letter_code
_entity_poly.pdbx_strand_id
1 'polypeptide(L)'
;LVTTCLSAAAGGVSAAFFANLLYKNYDITMFMNGVLGGLVGITAGADLMSPTDSILIGLFAGILVVLGISFIEKLKLDDPVGAIAVHLICGIWGTLAVGCFGDLASFDQFVIQLAGVGIIGAFCVISSFILLFIFSF
;
A
#
# COMPACT_ATOMS: atom_id res chain seq x y z
N LEU A 1 10.56 12.16 8.37
CA LEU A 1 9.72 13.18 7.74
C LEU A 1 10.05 13.36 6.26
N VAL A 2 11.33 13.52 5.87
CA VAL A 2 11.73 13.67 4.46
C VAL A 2 11.34 12.45 3.64
N THR A 3 11.66 11.25 4.10
CA THR A 3 11.32 9.97 3.46
C THR A 3 9.83 9.81 3.24
N THR A 4 9.03 10.19 4.23
CA THR A 4 7.56 10.14 4.17
C THR A 4 7.00 11.08 3.09
N CYS A 5 7.50 12.33 3.03
CA CYS A 5 7.08 13.30 2.02
C CYS A 5 7.50 12.87 0.60
N LEU A 6 8.70 12.32 0.44
CA LEU A 6 9.19 11.85 -0.85
C LEU A 6 8.37 10.66 -1.37
N SER A 7 8.06 9.70 -0.51
CA SER A 7 7.22 8.55 -0.86
C SER A 7 5.80 8.97 -1.23
N ALA A 8 5.20 9.90 -0.46
CA ALA A 8 3.89 10.44 -0.75
C ALA A 8 3.83 11.14 -2.12
N ALA A 9 4.79 12.02 -2.39
CA ALA A 9 4.88 12.74 -3.66
C ALA A 9 5.08 11.77 -4.84
N ALA A 10 5.99 10.81 -4.70
CA ALA A 10 6.27 9.80 -5.72
C ALA A 10 5.04 8.92 -5.99
N GLY A 11 4.31 8.52 -4.94
CA GLY A 11 3.08 7.74 -5.05
C GLY A 11 1.98 8.49 -5.80
N GLY A 12 1.76 9.76 -5.48
CA GLY A 12 0.79 10.58 -6.20
C GLY A 12 1.12 10.74 -7.68
N VAL A 13 2.38 11.09 -7.99
CA VAL A 13 2.83 11.27 -9.37
C VAL A 13 2.72 9.96 -10.17
N SER A 14 3.17 8.83 -9.61
CA SER A 14 3.11 7.55 -10.30
C SER A 14 1.66 7.07 -10.51
N ALA A 15 0.78 7.27 -9.52
CA ALA A 15 -0.63 6.92 -9.66
C ALA A 15 -1.33 7.77 -10.74
N ALA A 16 -1.09 9.08 -10.77
CA ALA A 16 -1.65 9.95 -11.80
C ALA A 16 -1.18 9.56 -13.20
N PHE A 17 0.14 9.31 -13.34
CA PHE A 17 0.71 8.90 -14.63
C PHE A 17 0.18 7.54 -15.07
N PHE A 18 0.13 6.56 -14.18
CA PHE A 18 -0.31 5.21 -14.48
C PHE A 18 -1.82 5.13 -14.75
N ALA A 19 -2.63 5.89 -13.99
CA ALA A 19 -4.06 6.02 -14.25
C ALA A 19 -4.33 6.65 -15.62
N ASN A 20 -3.60 7.71 -15.98
CA ASN A 20 -3.71 8.30 -17.32
C ASN A 20 -3.31 7.34 -18.43
N LEU A 21 -2.29 6.51 -18.22
CA LEU A 21 -1.88 5.50 -19.20
C LEU A 21 -2.97 4.43 -19.43
N LEU A 22 -3.66 4.00 -18.36
CA LEU A 22 -4.70 2.97 -18.42
C LEU A 22 -6.05 3.51 -18.89
N TYR A 23 -6.47 4.66 -18.36
CA TYR A 23 -7.82 5.19 -18.56
C TYR A 23 -7.87 6.39 -19.50
N LYS A 24 -6.72 6.90 -19.96
CA LYS A 24 -6.57 8.08 -20.81
C LYS A 24 -7.26 9.32 -20.20
N ASN A 25 -7.31 9.40 -18.89
CA ASN A 25 -7.89 10.48 -18.13
C ASN A 25 -7.08 10.74 -16.85
N TYR A 26 -7.00 12.00 -16.43
CA TYR A 26 -6.40 12.39 -15.15
C TYR A 26 -7.50 12.40 -14.09
N ASP A 27 -7.44 11.44 -13.19
CA ASP A 27 -8.37 11.30 -12.08
C ASP A 27 -7.70 11.79 -10.78
N ILE A 28 -8.28 12.82 -10.18
CA ILE A 28 -7.77 13.40 -8.93
C ILE A 28 -7.89 12.41 -7.77
N THR A 29 -8.88 11.53 -7.79
CA THR A 29 -9.07 10.51 -6.76
C THR A 29 -7.93 9.49 -6.80
N MET A 30 -7.54 9.06 -8.01
CA MET A 30 -6.37 8.17 -8.18
C MET A 30 -5.08 8.84 -7.73
N PHE A 31 -4.89 10.14 -8.03
CA PHE A 31 -3.74 10.90 -7.53
C PHE A 31 -3.72 10.95 -5.99
N MET A 32 -4.84 11.30 -5.37
CA MET A 32 -4.93 11.39 -3.90
C MET A 32 -4.71 10.02 -3.24
N ASN A 33 -5.30 8.96 -3.77
CA ASN A 33 -5.09 7.60 -3.29
C ASN A 33 -3.64 7.15 -3.50
N GLY A 34 -2.98 7.60 -4.57
CA GLY A 34 -1.56 7.38 -4.79
C GLY A 34 -0.68 8.06 -3.74
N VAL A 35 -1.01 9.30 -3.35
CA VAL A 35 -0.34 10.00 -2.24
C VAL A 35 -0.50 9.21 -0.93
N LEU A 36 -1.72 8.78 -0.62
CA LEU A 36 -2.00 7.98 0.58
C LEU A 36 -1.29 6.62 0.52
N GLY A 37 -1.30 5.95 -0.64
CA GLY A 37 -0.59 4.69 -0.85
C GLY A 37 0.92 4.83 -0.64
N GLY A 38 1.52 5.93 -1.09
CA GLY A 38 2.93 6.25 -0.82
C GLY A 38 3.21 6.47 0.66
N LEU A 39 2.32 7.16 1.38
CA LEU A 39 2.42 7.31 2.84
C LEU A 39 2.37 5.96 3.57
N VAL A 40 1.39 5.12 3.21
CA VAL A 40 1.24 3.79 3.80
C VAL A 40 2.44 2.90 3.47
N GLY A 41 2.88 2.91 2.20
CA GLY A 41 3.98 2.08 1.73
C GLY A 41 5.33 2.35 2.42
N ILE A 42 5.58 3.58 2.88
CA ILE A 42 6.82 3.92 3.60
C ILE A 42 6.73 3.71 5.12
N THR A 43 5.53 3.53 5.66
CA THR A 43 5.29 3.60 7.11
C THR A 43 6.12 2.59 7.90
N ALA A 44 6.30 1.37 7.39
CA ALA A 44 7.03 0.30 8.09
C ALA A 44 8.55 0.54 8.18
N GLY A 45 9.13 1.37 7.30
CA GLY A 45 10.57 1.57 7.22
C GLY A 45 10.99 3.03 7.02
N ALA A 46 10.18 4.00 7.42
CA ALA A 46 10.44 5.43 7.18
C ALA A 46 11.75 5.95 7.77
N ASP A 47 12.23 5.34 8.84
CA ASP A 47 13.48 5.64 9.54
C ASP A 47 14.69 4.82 9.02
N LEU A 48 14.43 3.74 8.29
CA LEU A 48 15.43 2.80 7.77
C LEU A 48 15.79 3.06 6.31
N MET A 49 14.95 3.82 5.60
CA MET A 49 15.06 4.01 4.15
C MET A 49 15.86 5.26 3.80
N SER A 50 16.69 5.16 2.75
CA SER A 50 17.30 6.32 2.12
C SER A 50 16.24 7.16 1.37
N PRO A 51 16.52 8.43 1.04
CA PRO A 51 15.63 9.23 0.19
C PRO A 51 15.30 8.56 -1.14
N THR A 52 16.27 7.88 -1.75
CA THR A 52 16.10 7.17 -3.03
C THR A 52 15.15 5.97 -2.87
N ASP A 53 15.35 5.16 -1.83
CA ASP A 53 14.48 4.02 -1.53
C ASP A 53 13.05 4.48 -1.30
N SER A 54 12.88 5.60 -0.58
CA SER A 54 11.57 6.18 -0.30
C SER A 54 10.83 6.58 -1.56
N ILE A 55 11.52 7.14 -2.55
CA ILE A 55 10.95 7.47 -3.85
C ILE A 55 10.53 6.19 -4.59
N LEU A 56 11.38 5.17 -4.61
CA LEU A 56 11.07 3.89 -5.26
C LEU A 56 9.86 3.21 -4.61
N ILE A 57 9.83 3.15 -3.28
CA ILE A 57 8.70 2.57 -2.53
C ILE A 57 7.40 3.30 -2.86
N GLY A 58 7.43 4.63 -2.91
CA GLY A 58 6.28 5.45 -3.27
C GLY A 58 5.82 5.24 -4.71
N LEU A 59 6.74 5.19 -5.68
CA LEU A 59 6.43 4.92 -7.09
C LEU A 59 5.69 3.58 -7.25
N PHE A 60 6.19 2.52 -6.63
CA PHE A 60 5.53 1.23 -6.65
C PHE A 60 4.17 1.25 -5.96
N ALA A 61 4.07 1.93 -4.81
CA ALA A 61 2.81 2.07 -4.08
C ALA A 61 1.73 2.74 -4.93
N GLY A 62 2.06 3.82 -5.66
CA GLY A 62 1.10 4.50 -6.54
C GLY A 62 0.60 3.61 -7.67
N ILE A 63 1.46 2.80 -8.29
CA ILE A 63 1.06 1.80 -9.30
C ILE A 63 0.13 0.75 -8.68
N LEU A 64 0.50 0.23 -7.50
CA LEU A 64 -0.28 -0.78 -6.78
C LEU A 64 -1.66 -0.26 -6.39
N VAL A 65 -1.80 1.00 -6.02
CA VAL A 65 -3.09 1.63 -5.74
C VAL A 65 -4.00 1.58 -6.96
N VAL A 66 -3.52 2.01 -8.12
CA VAL A 66 -4.34 2.05 -9.34
C VAL A 66 -4.76 0.64 -9.77
N LEU A 67 -3.82 -0.32 -9.74
CA LEU A 67 -4.11 -1.73 -10.03
C LEU A 67 -5.07 -2.33 -9.00
N GLY A 68 -4.87 -2.02 -7.72
CA GLY A 68 -5.70 -2.49 -6.62
C GLY A 68 -7.14 -2.02 -6.74
N ILE A 69 -7.37 -0.73 -6.96
CA ILE A 69 -8.71 -0.16 -7.17
C ILE A 69 -9.38 -0.86 -8.35
N SER A 70 -8.68 -0.95 -9.49
CA SER A 70 -9.20 -1.62 -10.70
C SER A 70 -9.57 -3.09 -10.46
N PHE A 71 -8.77 -3.79 -9.66
CA PHE A 71 -9.01 -5.19 -9.32
C PHE A 71 -10.24 -5.35 -8.41
N ILE A 72 -10.38 -4.49 -7.39
CA ILE A 72 -11.50 -4.51 -6.44
C ILE A 72 -12.81 -4.19 -7.14
N GLU A 73 -12.82 -3.20 -8.05
CA GLU A 73 -13.97 -2.88 -8.90
C GLU A 73 -14.41 -4.07 -9.76
N LYS A 74 -13.46 -4.80 -10.36
CA LYS A 74 -13.76 -6.01 -11.15
C LYS A 74 -14.39 -7.11 -10.30
N LEU A 75 -14.03 -7.22 -9.02
CA LEU A 75 -14.65 -8.14 -8.08
C LEU A 75 -16.02 -7.67 -7.59
N LYS A 76 -16.46 -6.48 -7.99
CA LYS A 76 -17.71 -5.83 -7.55
C LYS A 76 -17.79 -5.66 -6.04
N LEU A 77 -16.65 -5.43 -5.40
CA LEU A 77 -16.57 -5.08 -4.00
C LEU A 77 -16.65 -3.56 -3.86
N ASP A 78 -17.44 -3.13 -2.86
CA ASP A 78 -17.62 -1.71 -2.57
C ASP A 78 -16.46 -1.18 -1.73
N ASP A 79 -15.59 -0.39 -2.35
CA ASP A 79 -14.45 0.26 -1.69
C ASP A 79 -14.40 1.74 -2.12
N PRO A 80 -15.38 2.55 -1.68
CA PRO A 80 -15.61 3.90 -2.22
C PRO A 80 -14.46 4.87 -1.99
N VAL A 81 -13.61 4.60 -1.01
CA VAL A 81 -12.46 5.46 -0.68
C VAL A 81 -11.12 4.79 -0.97
N GLY A 82 -11.11 3.61 -1.57
CA GLY A 82 -9.90 2.87 -1.87
C GLY A 82 -9.19 2.31 -0.62
N ALA A 83 -9.93 2.04 0.47
CA ALA A 83 -9.35 1.58 1.72
C ALA A 83 -8.59 0.26 1.58
N ILE A 84 -9.12 -0.69 0.81
CA ILE A 84 -8.46 -1.97 0.55
C ILE A 84 -7.20 -1.74 -0.31
N ALA A 85 -7.31 -0.97 -1.37
CA ALA A 85 -6.17 -0.70 -2.25
C ALA A 85 -5.06 0.07 -1.53
N VAL A 86 -5.40 1.10 -0.76
CA VAL A 86 -4.43 1.96 -0.07
C VAL A 86 -3.88 1.28 1.19
N HIS A 87 -4.73 0.79 2.10
CA HIS A 87 -4.25 0.30 3.40
C HIS A 87 -3.84 -1.17 3.37
N LEU A 88 -4.60 -2.05 2.74
CA LEU A 88 -4.23 -3.47 2.69
C LEU A 88 -3.10 -3.72 1.70
N ILE A 89 -3.27 -3.33 0.43
CA ILE A 89 -2.29 -3.67 -0.61
C ILE A 89 -0.99 -2.91 -0.39
N CYS A 90 -1.04 -1.57 -0.16
CA CYS A 90 0.19 -0.81 0.08
C CYS A 90 0.77 -1.06 1.48
N GLY A 91 -0.03 -1.48 2.47
CA GLY A 91 0.47 -1.90 3.78
C GLY A 91 1.28 -3.20 3.70
N ILE A 92 0.79 -4.20 2.95
CA ILE A 92 1.56 -5.41 2.64
C ILE A 92 2.84 -5.04 1.89
N TRP A 93 2.74 -4.22 0.85
CA TRP A 93 3.90 -3.76 0.09
C TRP A 93 4.94 -3.09 0.98
N GLY A 94 4.54 -2.11 1.81
CA GLY A 94 5.45 -1.37 2.68
C GLY A 94 6.12 -2.25 3.73
N THR A 95 5.40 -3.24 4.27
CA THR A 95 5.97 -4.21 5.20
C THR A 95 7.02 -5.08 4.50
N LEU A 96 6.75 -5.58 3.31
CA LEU A 96 7.70 -6.38 2.54
C LEU A 96 8.90 -5.55 2.03
N ALA A 97 8.69 -4.26 1.76
CA ALA A 97 9.73 -3.35 1.32
C ALA A 97 10.89 -3.23 2.32
N VAL A 98 10.66 -3.41 3.62
CA VAL A 98 11.71 -3.44 4.65
C VAL A 98 12.71 -4.61 4.43
N GLY A 99 12.26 -5.70 3.85
CA GLY A 99 13.14 -6.81 3.46
C GLY A 99 13.92 -6.57 2.16
N CYS A 100 13.46 -5.61 1.34
CA CYS A 100 14.03 -5.33 0.02
C CYS A 100 14.92 -4.09 -0.02
N PHE A 101 14.63 -3.09 0.82
CA PHE A 101 15.25 -1.77 0.82
C PHE A 101 15.71 -1.38 2.23
N GLY A 102 16.64 -0.41 2.29
CA GLY A 102 17.13 0.16 3.53
C GLY A 102 18.14 -0.70 4.29
N ASP A 103 18.43 -0.30 5.52
CA ASP A 103 19.52 -0.87 6.32
C ASP A 103 19.30 -2.33 6.75
N LEU A 104 18.05 -2.79 6.78
CA LEU A 104 17.69 -4.15 7.17
C LEU A 104 17.44 -5.09 5.98
N ALA A 105 17.66 -4.63 4.74
CA ALA A 105 17.39 -5.40 3.55
C ALA A 105 18.14 -6.74 3.56
N SER A 106 17.39 -7.85 3.64
CA SER A 106 17.90 -9.21 3.59
C SER A 106 16.79 -10.19 3.26
N PHE A 107 17.17 -11.36 2.74
CA PHE A 107 16.18 -12.41 2.47
C PHE A 107 15.50 -12.91 3.76
N ASP A 108 16.24 -13.04 4.85
CA ASP A 108 15.69 -13.44 6.15
C ASP A 108 14.67 -12.40 6.65
N GLN A 109 14.99 -11.12 6.54
CA GLN A 109 14.05 -10.07 6.90
C GLN A 109 12.79 -10.08 6.03
N PHE A 110 12.93 -10.32 4.74
CA PHE A 110 11.78 -10.46 3.84
C PHE A 110 10.84 -11.59 4.27
N VAL A 111 11.40 -12.77 4.63
CA VAL A 111 10.62 -13.92 5.11
C VAL A 111 9.93 -13.63 6.45
N ILE A 112 10.62 -12.94 7.36
CA ILE A 112 10.04 -12.52 8.64
C ILE A 112 8.86 -11.55 8.40
N GLN A 113 9.02 -10.58 7.52
CA GLN A 113 7.95 -9.63 7.17
C GLN A 113 6.75 -10.35 6.52
N LEU A 114 7.02 -11.29 5.63
CA LEU A 114 5.97 -12.10 4.99
C LEU A 114 5.19 -12.93 6.02
N ALA A 115 5.89 -13.56 6.96
CA ALA A 115 5.24 -14.29 8.07
C ALA A 115 4.40 -13.35 8.95
N GLY A 116 4.92 -12.16 9.27
CA GLY A 116 4.20 -11.13 10.02
C GLY A 116 2.90 -10.70 9.33
N VAL A 117 2.96 -10.43 8.03
CA VAL A 117 1.77 -10.12 7.21
C VAL A 117 0.74 -11.25 7.28
N GLY A 118 1.19 -12.51 7.17
CA GLY A 118 0.29 -13.67 7.26
C GLY A 118 -0.38 -13.79 8.63
N ILE A 119 0.36 -13.65 9.71
CA ILE A 119 -0.14 -13.76 11.10
C ILE A 119 -1.14 -12.64 11.39
N ILE A 120 -0.78 -11.38 11.08
CA ILE A 120 -1.65 -10.23 11.30
C ILE A 120 -2.90 -10.32 10.42
N GLY A 121 -2.76 -10.71 9.16
CA GLY A 121 -3.88 -10.92 8.25
C GLY A 121 -4.86 -11.97 8.76
N ALA A 122 -4.36 -13.12 9.21
CA ALA A 122 -5.19 -14.17 9.80
C ALA A 122 -5.92 -13.67 11.07
N PHE A 123 -5.22 -12.96 11.95
CA PHE A 123 -5.82 -12.37 13.14
C PHE A 123 -6.94 -11.37 12.79
N CYS A 124 -6.71 -10.47 11.83
CA CYS A 124 -7.70 -9.50 11.39
C CYS A 124 -8.95 -10.17 10.79
N VAL A 125 -8.77 -11.18 9.96
CA VAL A 125 -9.90 -11.92 9.36
C VAL A 125 -10.73 -12.62 10.44
N ILE A 126 -10.07 -13.39 11.31
CA ILE A 126 -10.76 -14.13 12.39
C ILE A 126 -11.52 -13.18 13.33
N SER A 127 -10.85 -12.12 13.79
CA SER A 127 -11.46 -11.16 14.71
C SER A 127 -12.62 -10.40 14.07
N SER A 128 -12.52 -10.03 12.79
CA SER A 128 -13.59 -9.38 12.06
C SER A 128 -14.82 -10.30 11.91
N PHE A 129 -14.61 -11.58 11.58
CA PHE A 129 -15.72 -12.54 11.52
C PHE A 129 -16.40 -12.74 12.88
N ILE A 130 -15.64 -12.83 13.98
CA ILE A 130 -16.19 -12.95 15.33
C ILE A 130 -17.03 -11.72 15.67
N LEU A 131 -16.52 -10.51 15.40
CA LEU A 131 -17.26 -9.27 15.67
C LEU A 131 -18.53 -9.17 14.84
N LEU A 132 -18.46 -9.45 13.54
CA LEU A 132 -19.64 -9.45 12.67
C LEU A 132 -20.68 -10.46 13.14
N PHE A 133 -20.26 -11.64 13.59
CA PHE A 133 -21.17 -12.65 14.13
C PHE A 133 -21.87 -12.17 15.41
N ILE A 134 -21.12 -11.52 16.33
CA ILE A 134 -21.69 -10.98 17.58
C ILE A 134 -22.71 -9.87 17.28
N PHE A 135 -22.43 -8.98 16.32
CA PHE A 135 -23.31 -7.84 16.03
C PHE A 135 -24.40 -8.15 15.00
N SER A 136 -24.43 -9.34 14.42
CA SER A 136 -25.50 -9.76 13.49
C SER A 136 -26.73 -10.34 14.23
N PHE A 137 -26.67 -10.47 15.53
CA PHE A 137 -27.76 -10.83 16.44
C PHE A 137 -28.14 -9.64 17.33
#